data_cacc6ab97b16f253d97341802086ca6e
#
_entry.id   cacc6ab97b16f253d97341802086ca6e
#
_cell.length_a   1.000
_cell.length_b   1.000
_cell.length_c   1.000
_cell.angle_alpha   90.00
_cell.angle_beta   90.00
_cell.angle_gamma   90.00
#
_symmetry.space_group_name_H-M   'P 1'
#
loop_
_entity.id
_entity.type
_entity.pdbx_description
1 polymer ?
#
loop_
_entity_poly.entity_id
_entity_poly.type
_entity_poly.pdbx_seq_one_letter_code
_entity_poly.pdbx_strand_id
1 'polypeptide(L)'
;METSEKIFDLIVVGGGPAGFSAALKAAKLGLSVLIAEKNGSLGGTCLNRGCIPTKALLHSSGLIRQIRSASAFGVNAEASVDTGKLFEYRDNTVKALVTGLEQSVKAGGIEVVTGKASILPETADGVVSVDIEGTVYRAKDVLLATGTVPAMPPIEGIDSDVVITSNDLLEGKELPESLIIVGGGVIGCEFASLYTDLGRKVTVIEALPRILANMDKDVARNLQMILKNRGAEIYSGAQVVKIADAGGKAEVTFACGSEEKTALADKVLIATGRRAVLDCCDAVADRLEITKGRIVTDENGKTSIDHIYAAGDIAAGIQLAHKASAEGENIAMFIAGKKPLNDMKVIPACVYCSPEIACVGLTDTDAKEAGINAVTARALTSANSRSVISLEERGFVKLVAEKETGILLGAQLMCANASDIIGELAVAVANKLTAEQCLKAVRPHPSYEEAVGAALAELTGKI
;
A
#
# COMPACT_ATOMS: atom_id res chain seq x y z
N MET A 1 30.00 -25.49 -4.83
CA MET A 1 28.69 -24.99 -5.28
C MET A 1 28.40 -25.61 -6.61
N GLU A 2 27.23 -26.15 -6.78
CA GLU A 2 26.76 -26.62 -8.09
C GLU A 2 26.41 -25.39 -8.95
N THR A 3 26.76 -25.42 -10.23
CA THR A 3 26.53 -24.27 -11.12
C THR A 3 25.61 -24.70 -12.27
N SER A 4 24.52 -23.97 -12.46
CA SER A 4 23.63 -24.16 -13.62
C SER A 4 24.36 -23.75 -14.91
N GLU A 5 24.32 -24.60 -15.93
CA GLU A 5 24.90 -24.27 -17.25
C GLU A 5 24.11 -23.21 -18.02
N LYS A 6 22.84 -23.02 -17.67
CA LYS A 6 21.93 -22.07 -18.32
C LYS A 6 22.21 -20.63 -17.87
N ILE A 7 22.35 -19.73 -18.83
CA ILE A 7 22.36 -18.29 -18.57
C ILE A 7 20.98 -17.73 -18.90
N PHE A 8 20.33 -17.12 -17.91
CA PHE A 8 19.03 -16.47 -18.08
C PHE A 8 19.23 -15.04 -18.63
N ASP A 9 18.22 -14.50 -19.30
CA ASP A 9 18.22 -13.07 -19.63
C ASP A 9 17.95 -12.25 -18.37
N LEU A 10 17.07 -12.75 -17.48
CA LEU A 10 16.72 -12.07 -16.24
C LEU A 10 16.54 -13.07 -15.08
N ILE A 11 17.21 -12.84 -13.95
CA ILE A 11 16.87 -13.45 -12.66
C ILE A 11 16.17 -12.40 -11.79
N VAL A 12 15.02 -12.74 -11.25
CA VAL A 12 14.24 -11.92 -10.33
C VAL A 12 14.37 -12.46 -8.92
N VAL A 13 14.88 -11.67 -7.99
CA VAL A 13 15.03 -12.02 -6.58
C VAL A 13 13.83 -11.49 -5.79
N GLY A 14 12.87 -12.36 -5.50
CA GLY A 14 11.61 -12.07 -4.83
C GLY A 14 10.40 -12.10 -5.77
N GLY A 15 9.41 -12.91 -5.45
CA GLY A 15 8.18 -13.15 -6.21
C GLY A 15 7.01 -12.22 -5.83
N GLY A 16 7.28 -11.04 -5.23
CA GLY A 16 6.28 -10.03 -4.90
C GLY A 16 5.79 -9.23 -6.13
N PRO A 17 4.94 -8.19 -5.95
CA PRO A 17 4.35 -7.42 -7.05
C PRO A 17 5.36 -6.92 -8.09
N ALA A 18 6.48 -6.36 -7.68
CA ALA A 18 7.54 -5.94 -8.62
C ALA A 18 8.11 -7.14 -9.38
N GLY A 19 8.44 -8.22 -8.66
CA GLY A 19 9.11 -9.37 -9.23
C GLY A 19 8.24 -10.15 -10.20
N PHE A 20 7.03 -10.55 -9.80
CA PHE A 20 6.16 -11.33 -10.71
C PHE A 20 5.70 -10.51 -11.93
N SER A 21 5.45 -9.19 -11.76
CA SER A 21 5.07 -8.33 -12.88
C SER A 21 6.22 -8.16 -13.88
N ALA A 22 7.45 -7.97 -13.38
CA ALA A 22 8.65 -7.95 -14.22
C ALA A 22 8.85 -9.28 -14.97
N ALA A 23 8.75 -10.40 -14.26
CA ALA A 23 8.95 -11.71 -14.83
C ALA A 23 7.94 -12.05 -15.93
N LEU A 24 6.64 -11.81 -15.68
CA LEU A 24 5.58 -12.00 -16.66
C LEU A 24 5.74 -11.10 -17.88
N LYS A 25 6.14 -9.85 -17.67
CA LYS A 25 6.40 -8.89 -18.75
C LYS A 25 7.61 -9.29 -19.57
N ALA A 26 8.72 -9.67 -18.93
CA ALA A 26 9.95 -10.10 -19.57
C ALA A 26 9.72 -11.37 -20.42
N ALA A 27 9.05 -12.37 -19.85
CA ALA A 27 8.70 -13.60 -20.57
C ALA A 27 7.80 -13.31 -21.79
N LYS A 28 6.81 -12.43 -21.67
CA LYS A 28 5.98 -11.98 -22.79
C LYS A 28 6.78 -11.27 -23.90
N LEU A 29 7.91 -10.67 -23.55
CA LEU A 29 8.83 -10.05 -24.49
C LEU A 29 9.89 -11.04 -25.05
N GLY A 30 9.81 -12.31 -24.71
CA GLY A 30 10.66 -13.37 -25.23
C GLY A 30 11.95 -13.60 -24.44
N LEU A 31 12.10 -12.99 -23.26
CA LEU A 31 13.26 -13.20 -22.39
C LEU A 31 13.12 -14.51 -21.58
N SER A 32 14.24 -15.20 -21.36
CA SER A 32 14.32 -16.32 -20.43
C SER A 32 14.43 -15.81 -19.00
N VAL A 33 13.49 -16.24 -18.13
CA VAL A 33 13.34 -15.69 -16.78
C VAL A 33 13.36 -16.79 -15.71
N LEU A 34 14.04 -16.49 -14.59
CA LEU A 34 13.97 -17.25 -13.34
C LEU A 34 13.52 -16.33 -12.20
N ILE A 35 12.60 -16.80 -11.36
CA ILE A 35 12.22 -16.16 -10.10
C ILE A 35 12.80 -16.99 -8.94
N ALA A 36 13.56 -16.35 -8.05
CA ALA A 36 13.95 -16.90 -6.76
C ALA A 36 13.00 -16.39 -5.68
N GLU A 37 12.22 -17.28 -5.04
CA GLU A 37 11.26 -16.91 -3.98
C GLU A 37 11.52 -17.74 -2.71
N LYS A 38 11.85 -17.06 -1.61
CA LYS A 38 12.25 -17.71 -0.36
C LYS A 38 11.12 -18.42 0.39
N ASN A 39 9.88 -17.95 0.25
CA ASN A 39 8.74 -18.45 1.03
C ASN A 39 7.94 -19.55 0.30
N GLY A 40 8.36 -19.97 -0.90
CA GLY A 40 7.69 -21.03 -1.68
C GLY A 40 6.30 -20.63 -2.24
N SER A 41 5.83 -19.41 -2.01
CA SER A 41 4.56 -18.89 -2.53
C SER A 41 4.78 -17.53 -3.19
N LEU A 42 4.35 -17.42 -4.44
CA LEU A 42 4.40 -16.15 -5.16
C LEU A 42 3.41 -15.12 -4.60
N GLY A 43 3.57 -13.84 -5.00
CA GLY A 43 2.69 -12.75 -4.61
C GLY A 43 3.24 -11.87 -3.48
N GLY A 44 4.30 -12.32 -2.79
CA GLY A 44 5.00 -11.55 -1.75
C GLY A 44 4.08 -11.10 -0.62
N THR A 45 4.44 -10.00 0.04
CA THR A 45 3.66 -9.43 1.15
C THR A 45 2.24 -9.08 0.71
N CYS A 46 2.06 -8.47 -0.45
CA CYS A 46 0.75 -7.96 -0.89
C CYS A 46 -0.32 -9.06 -0.95
N LEU A 47 -0.05 -10.16 -1.66
CA LEU A 47 -1.01 -11.25 -1.81
C LEU A 47 -1.15 -12.11 -0.54
N ASN A 48 -0.04 -12.42 0.13
CA ASN A 48 -0.05 -13.42 1.19
C ASN A 48 -0.34 -12.85 2.59
N ARG A 49 0.16 -11.63 2.91
CA ARG A 49 0.14 -11.08 4.28
C ARG A 49 0.03 -9.55 4.34
N GLY A 50 -0.61 -8.93 3.34
CA GLY A 50 -0.73 -7.48 3.24
C GLY A 50 -2.05 -7.06 2.63
N CYS A 51 -2.01 -6.53 1.41
CA CYS A 51 -3.16 -5.90 0.75
C CYS A 51 -4.38 -6.83 0.70
N ILE A 52 -4.23 -8.04 0.16
CA ILE A 52 -5.37 -8.92 -0.11
C ILE A 52 -6.03 -9.42 1.17
N PRO A 53 -5.32 -10.03 2.14
CA PRO A 53 -5.96 -10.47 3.37
C PRO A 53 -6.55 -9.31 4.17
N THR A 54 -5.93 -8.12 4.18
CA THR A 54 -6.51 -6.93 4.83
C THR A 54 -7.82 -6.52 4.17
N LYS A 55 -7.88 -6.43 2.84
CA LYS A 55 -9.08 -6.00 2.11
C LYS A 55 -10.20 -7.03 2.20
N ALA A 56 -9.88 -8.33 2.27
CA ALA A 56 -10.86 -9.37 2.57
C ALA A 56 -11.52 -9.17 3.95
N LEU A 57 -10.72 -8.89 4.99
CA LEU A 57 -11.23 -8.59 6.32
C LEU A 57 -12.03 -7.29 6.37
N LEU A 58 -11.56 -6.22 5.71
CA LEU A 58 -12.27 -4.95 5.61
C LEU A 58 -13.60 -5.07 4.86
N HIS A 59 -13.65 -5.89 3.80
CA HIS A 59 -14.92 -6.18 3.11
C HIS A 59 -15.94 -6.81 4.06
N SER A 60 -15.52 -7.81 4.82
CA SER A 60 -16.41 -8.46 5.78
C SER A 60 -16.85 -7.54 6.92
N SER A 61 -15.93 -6.71 7.46
CA SER A 61 -16.30 -5.75 8.51
C SER A 61 -17.22 -4.65 7.99
N GLY A 62 -17.03 -4.24 6.73
CA GLY A 62 -17.94 -3.32 6.04
C GLY A 62 -19.38 -3.84 5.94
N LEU A 63 -19.55 -5.15 5.70
CA LEU A 63 -20.88 -5.79 5.73
C LEU A 63 -21.52 -5.71 7.12
N ILE A 64 -20.75 -5.97 8.19
CA ILE A 64 -21.25 -5.85 9.58
C ILE A 64 -21.71 -4.42 9.86
N ARG A 65 -20.92 -3.42 9.45
CA ARG A 65 -21.30 -2.00 9.58
C ARG A 65 -22.59 -1.68 8.82
N GLN A 66 -22.74 -2.16 7.58
CA GLN A 66 -23.94 -1.96 6.77
C GLN A 66 -25.17 -2.62 7.42
N ILE A 67 -25.04 -3.83 7.95
CA ILE A 67 -26.14 -4.52 8.67
C ILE A 67 -26.56 -3.73 9.91
N ARG A 68 -25.62 -3.19 10.68
CA ARG A 68 -25.92 -2.35 11.85
C ARG A 68 -26.68 -1.08 11.51
N SER A 69 -26.48 -0.52 10.32
CA SER A 69 -27.19 0.66 9.83
C SER A 69 -28.44 0.34 8.99
N ALA A 70 -28.75 -0.94 8.76
CA ALA A 70 -29.80 -1.39 7.86
C ALA A 70 -31.20 -0.88 8.22
N SER A 71 -31.49 -0.64 9.51
CA SER A 71 -32.76 -0.09 9.97
C SER A 71 -33.07 1.30 9.38
N ALA A 72 -32.04 2.10 9.07
CA ALA A 72 -32.21 3.38 8.38
C ALA A 72 -32.75 3.24 6.96
N PHE A 73 -32.60 2.05 6.36
CA PHE A 73 -33.14 1.68 5.04
C PHE A 73 -34.47 0.89 5.15
N GLY A 74 -35.06 0.76 6.35
CA GLY A 74 -36.24 -0.03 6.59
C GLY A 74 -36.01 -1.54 6.66
N VAL A 75 -34.76 -1.99 6.79
CA VAL A 75 -34.38 -3.41 6.88
C VAL A 75 -33.96 -3.73 8.31
N ASN A 76 -34.66 -4.65 8.96
CA ASN A 76 -34.31 -5.14 10.31
C ASN A 76 -33.39 -6.36 10.13
N ALA A 77 -32.18 -6.29 10.64
CA ALA A 77 -31.21 -7.37 10.59
C ALA A 77 -30.30 -7.31 11.81
N GLU A 78 -29.86 -8.49 12.27
CA GLU A 78 -28.85 -8.64 13.31
C GLU A 78 -27.59 -9.28 12.69
N ALA A 79 -26.42 -8.83 13.10
CA ALA A 79 -25.15 -9.35 12.63
C ALA A 79 -24.35 -9.98 13.76
N SER A 80 -23.83 -11.15 13.51
CA SER A 80 -22.81 -11.80 14.34
C SER A 80 -21.60 -12.16 13.47
N VAL A 81 -20.43 -12.23 14.07
CA VAL A 81 -19.18 -12.58 13.38
C VAL A 81 -18.77 -13.98 13.78
N ASP A 82 -18.75 -14.89 12.81
CA ASP A 82 -18.06 -16.17 12.93
C ASP A 82 -16.60 -15.97 12.49
N THR A 83 -15.70 -15.85 13.46
CA THR A 83 -14.28 -15.59 13.20
C THR A 83 -13.62 -16.72 12.43
N GLY A 84 -14.04 -17.96 12.60
CA GLY A 84 -13.55 -19.11 11.84
C GLY A 84 -13.84 -18.96 10.34
N LYS A 85 -15.09 -18.65 9.98
CA LYS A 85 -15.50 -18.40 8.59
C LYS A 85 -14.89 -17.13 8.01
N LEU A 86 -14.70 -16.10 8.83
CA LEU A 86 -14.03 -14.88 8.44
C LEU A 86 -12.60 -15.14 7.94
N PHE A 87 -11.85 -15.94 8.69
CA PHE A 87 -10.50 -16.32 8.30
C PHE A 87 -10.47 -17.32 7.15
N GLU A 88 -11.42 -18.25 7.09
CA GLU A 88 -11.58 -19.15 5.95
C GLU A 88 -11.83 -18.37 4.64
N TYR A 89 -12.68 -17.35 4.67
CA TYR A 89 -12.93 -16.46 3.53
C TYR A 89 -11.66 -15.71 3.10
N ARG A 90 -10.91 -15.13 4.06
CA ARG A 90 -9.62 -14.50 3.80
C ARG A 90 -8.63 -15.48 3.14
N ASP A 91 -8.46 -16.66 3.71
CA ASP A 91 -7.50 -17.66 3.25
C ASP A 91 -7.85 -18.20 1.87
N ASN A 92 -9.13 -18.45 1.61
CA ASN A 92 -9.62 -18.87 0.29
C ASN A 92 -9.41 -17.77 -0.75
N THR A 93 -9.60 -16.49 -0.41
CA THR A 93 -9.35 -15.36 -1.29
C THR A 93 -7.86 -15.28 -1.67
N VAL A 94 -6.97 -15.36 -0.68
CA VAL A 94 -5.52 -15.38 -0.90
C VAL A 94 -5.12 -16.56 -1.78
N LYS A 95 -5.56 -17.77 -1.43
CA LYS A 95 -5.26 -19.00 -2.17
C LYS A 95 -5.70 -18.93 -3.63
N ALA A 96 -6.89 -18.42 -3.90
CA ALA A 96 -7.40 -18.29 -5.27
C ALA A 96 -6.50 -17.38 -6.13
N LEU A 97 -6.08 -16.24 -5.58
CA LEU A 97 -5.23 -15.28 -6.29
C LEU A 97 -3.79 -15.81 -6.47
N VAL A 98 -3.22 -16.42 -5.44
CA VAL A 98 -1.89 -17.04 -5.53
C VAL A 98 -1.87 -18.15 -6.59
N THR A 99 -2.88 -19.04 -6.57
CA THR A 99 -3.01 -20.11 -7.57
C THR A 99 -3.11 -19.55 -8.99
N GLY A 100 -3.89 -18.50 -9.21
CA GLY A 100 -4.00 -17.84 -10.53
C GLY A 100 -2.68 -17.21 -10.98
N LEU A 101 -1.92 -16.60 -10.05
CA LEU A 101 -0.60 -16.08 -10.34
C LEU A 101 0.39 -17.20 -10.73
N GLU A 102 0.45 -18.28 -9.95
CA GLU A 102 1.34 -19.41 -10.22
C GLU A 102 1.04 -20.07 -11.58
N GLN A 103 -0.24 -20.19 -11.92
CA GLN A 103 -0.65 -20.67 -13.24
C GLN A 103 -0.17 -19.74 -14.36
N SER A 104 -0.26 -18.42 -14.16
CA SER A 104 0.19 -17.42 -15.12
C SER A 104 1.70 -17.47 -15.31
N VAL A 105 2.46 -17.59 -14.22
CA VAL A 105 3.93 -17.72 -14.23
C VAL A 105 4.35 -18.99 -14.97
N LYS A 106 3.69 -20.13 -14.67
CA LYS A 106 3.93 -21.41 -15.36
C LYS A 106 3.59 -21.34 -16.84
N ALA A 107 2.47 -20.75 -17.21
CA ALA A 107 2.06 -20.55 -18.60
C ALA A 107 3.03 -19.65 -19.38
N GLY A 108 3.68 -18.70 -18.70
CA GLY A 108 4.75 -17.85 -19.25
C GLY A 108 6.07 -18.56 -19.44
N GLY A 109 6.22 -19.84 -19.05
CA GLY A 109 7.48 -20.58 -19.14
C GLY A 109 8.57 -20.06 -18.19
N ILE A 110 8.17 -19.36 -17.13
CA ILE A 110 9.08 -18.79 -16.13
C ILE A 110 9.49 -19.89 -15.15
N GLU A 111 10.78 -20.02 -14.92
CA GLU A 111 11.33 -20.95 -13.93
C GLU A 111 11.22 -20.34 -12.53
N VAL A 112 10.75 -21.12 -11.56
CA VAL A 112 10.64 -20.68 -10.16
C VAL A 112 11.48 -21.59 -9.29
N VAL A 113 12.43 -21.01 -8.56
CA VAL A 113 13.26 -21.71 -7.59
C VAL A 113 12.94 -21.20 -6.20
N THR A 114 12.52 -22.13 -5.32
CA THR A 114 12.29 -21.81 -3.91
C THR A 114 13.61 -21.78 -3.16
N GLY A 115 13.90 -20.66 -2.51
CA GLY A 115 15.09 -20.53 -1.70
C GLY A 115 15.53 -19.07 -1.51
N LYS A 116 16.37 -18.85 -0.50
CA LYS A 116 17.00 -17.57 -0.25
C LYS A 116 18.09 -17.33 -1.30
N ALA A 117 17.95 -16.25 -2.04
CA ALA A 117 18.92 -15.83 -3.06
C ALA A 117 19.93 -14.82 -2.49
N SER A 118 21.17 -14.88 -2.97
CA SER A 118 22.24 -13.93 -2.65
C SER A 118 23.02 -13.59 -3.90
N ILE A 119 23.24 -12.29 -4.13
CA ILE A 119 24.12 -11.83 -5.23
C ILE A 119 25.57 -12.17 -4.88
N LEU A 120 26.26 -12.79 -5.80
CA LEU A 120 27.69 -13.06 -5.65
C LEU A 120 28.53 -11.88 -6.20
N PRO A 121 29.74 -11.64 -5.65
CA PRO A 121 30.69 -10.71 -6.22
C PRO A 121 31.00 -11.10 -7.68
N GLU A 122 31.31 -10.14 -8.53
CA GLU A 122 31.43 -10.24 -9.98
C GLU A 122 32.04 -11.53 -10.52
N THR A 123 31.45 -11.99 -11.62
CA THR A 123 32.05 -12.96 -12.53
C THR A 123 32.68 -12.24 -13.75
N ALA A 124 33.76 -12.79 -14.29
CA ALA A 124 34.60 -12.18 -15.30
C ALA A 124 33.92 -11.91 -16.67
N ASP A 125 32.72 -12.38 -16.92
CA ASP A 125 32.13 -12.49 -18.28
C ASP A 125 30.92 -11.55 -18.52
N GLY A 126 30.73 -10.51 -17.69
CA GLY A 126 29.60 -9.57 -17.83
C GLY A 126 28.24 -10.17 -17.51
N VAL A 127 28.20 -11.28 -16.79
CA VAL A 127 26.97 -11.90 -16.24
C VAL A 127 26.99 -11.84 -14.72
N VAL A 128 25.82 -11.67 -14.12
CA VAL A 128 25.65 -11.68 -12.68
C VAL A 128 25.40 -13.11 -12.20
N SER A 129 26.06 -13.49 -11.13
CA SER A 129 25.86 -14.78 -10.45
C SER A 129 25.01 -14.61 -9.21
N VAL A 130 24.03 -15.49 -9.05
CA VAL A 130 23.10 -15.51 -7.92
C VAL A 130 23.14 -16.91 -7.29
N ASP A 131 23.52 -16.98 -6.03
CA ASP A 131 23.40 -18.21 -5.24
C ASP A 131 21.97 -18.35 -4.74
N ILE A 132 21.37 -19.52 -4.97
CA ILE A 132 20.05 -19.87 -4.41
C ILE A 132 20.22 -21.21 -3.68
N GLU A 133 20.24 -21.18 -2.35
CA GLU A 133 20.40 -22.37 -1.49
C GLU A 133 21.59 -23.26 -1.90
N GLY A 134 22.73 -22.65 -2.24
CA GLY A 134 23.97 -23.35 -2.58
C GLY A 134 24.12 -23.75 -4.05
N THR A 135 23.14 -23.46 -4.89
CA THR A 135 23.23 -23.60 -6.35
C THR A 135 23.40 -22.24 -7.00
N VAL A 136 24.43 -22.08 -7.84
CA VAL A 136 24.73 -20.84 -8.54
C VAL A 136 24.00 -20.77 -9.88
N TYR A 137 23.15 -19.76 -10.06
CA TYR A 137 22.50 -19.42 -11.31
C TYR A 137 23.14 -18.17 -11.92
N ARG A 138 23.11 -18.03 -13.24
CA ARG A 138 23.74 -16.94 -13.96
C ARG A 138 22.73 -16.23 -14.84
N ALA A 139 22.79 -14.88 -14.90
CA ALA A 139 21.94 -14.08 -15.76
C ALA A 139 22.67 -12.88 -16.34
N LYS A 140 22.17 -12.35 -17.47
CA LYS A 140 22.62 -11.08 -18.03
C LYS A 140 22.25 -9.93 -17.12
N ASP A 141 21.03 -9.96 -16.58
CA ASP A 141 20.50 -8.92 -15.70
C ASP A 141 19.81 -9.55 -14.47
N VAL A 142 19.86 -8.85 -13.35
CA VAL A 142 19.20 -9.26 -12.09
C VAL A 142 18.32 -8.14 -11.58
N LEU A 143 17.06 -8.47 -11.19
CA LEU A 143 16.15 -7.58 -10.54
C LEU A 143 16.00 -7.93 -9.05
N LEU A 144 16.37 -7.01 -8.19
CA LEU A 144 16.13 -7.09 -6.75
C LEU A 144 14.72 -6.62 -6.42
N ALA A 145 13.86 -7.52 -5.94
CA ALA A 145 12.46 -7.29 -5.62
C ALA A 145 12.05 -7.91 -4.28
N THR A 146 12.98 -7.98 -3.32
CA THR A 146 12.82 -8.64 -2.02
C THR A 146 11.86 -7.93 -1.06
N GLY A 147 11.49 -6.69 -1.37
CA GLY A 147 10.50 -5.92 -0.63
C GLY A 147 10.92 -5.54 0.78
N THR A 148 9.95 -5.57 1.70
CA THR A 148 10.11 -5.08 3.07
C THR A 148 9.47 -6.00 4.10
N VAL A 149 9.87 -5.82 5.38
CA VAL A 149 9.25 -6.41 6.57
C VAL A 149 8.78 -5.31 7.51
N PRO A 150 7.83 -5.57 8.46
CA PRO A 150 7.48 -4.60 9.49
C PRO A 150 8.70 -4.06 10.21
N ALA A 151 8.74 -2.75 10.43
CA ALA A 151 9.79 -2.10 11.21
C ALA A 151 9.45 -2.20 12.69
N MET A 152 10.41 -2.66 13.50
CA MET A 152 10.31 -2.71 14.95
C MET A 152 11.13 -1.56 15.54
N PRO A 153 10.49 -0.49 16.03
CA PRO A 153 11.21 0.64 16.63
C PRO A 153 11.81 0.25 17.98
N PRO A 154 12.85 0.96 18.47
CA PRO A 154 13.50 0.65 19.74
C PRO A 154 12.66 1.13 20.94
N ILE A 155 11.53 0.47 21.18
CA ILE A 155 10.64 0.72 22.32
C ILE A 155 10.91 -0.34 23.39
N GLU A 156 10.99 0.05 24.67
CA GLU A 156 11.12 -0.90 25.78
C GLU A 156 9.95 -1.88 25.78
N GLY A 157 10.24 -3.17 25.82
CA GLY A 157 9.24 -4.25 25.82
C GLY A 157 8.70 -4.63 24.43
N ILE A 158 9.29 -4.16 23.34
CA ILE A 158 8.88 -4.45 21.96
C ILE A 158 8.91 -5.94 21.61
N ASP A 159 9.75 -6.73 22.27
CA ASP A 159 9.92 -8.17 22.04
C ASP A 159 8.96 -9.03 22.90
N SER A 160 8.01 -8.42 23.60
CA SER A 160 7.02 -9.12 24.41
C SER A 160 6.00 -9.88 23.56
N ASP A 161 5.48 -11.02 24.05
CA ASP A 161 4.45 -11.85 23.40
C ASP A 161 3.11 -11.13 23.17
N VAL A 162 2.89 -10.00 23.84
CA VAL A 162 1.69 -9.16 23.61
C VAL A 162 1.84 -8.23 22.42
N VAL A 163 3.06 -8.12 21.86
CA VAL A 163 3.37 -7.30 20.67
C VAL A 163 3.18 -8.14 19.41
N ILE A 164 2.44 -7.58 18.45
CA ILE A 164 2.23 -8.21 17.16
C ILE A 164 2.52 -7.22 16.01
N THR A 165 2.81 -7.76 14.86
CA THR A 165 2.90 -7.02 13.60
C THR A 165 1.66 -7.24 12.74
N SER A 166 1.57 -6.50 11.62
CA SER A 166 0.50 -6.75 10.63
C SER A 166 0.57 -8.17 10.05
N ASN A 167 1.77 -8.78 9.96
CA ASN A 167 1.91 -10.16 9.50
C ASN A 167 1.26 -11.13 10.49
N ASP A 168 1.54 -10.99 11.77
CA ASP A 168 1.00 -11.87 12.82
C ASP A 168 -0.52 -11.81 12.87
N LEU A 169 -1.11 -10.62 12.74
CA LEU A 169 -2.55 -10.43 12.72
C LEU A 169 -3.20 -11.03 11.47
N LEU A 170 -2.53 -10.90 10.31
CA LEU A 170 -3.07 -11.37 9.02
C LEU A 170 -2.78 -12.86 8.74
N GLU A 171 -1.80 -13.47 9.38
CA GLU A 171 -1.51 -14.90 9.32
C GLU A 171 -2.19 -15.67 10.47
N GLY A 172 -2.55 -14.97 11.55
CA GLY A 172 -3.26 -15.51 12.71
C GLY A 172 -4.68 -16.00 12.39
N LYS A 173 -5.26 -16.71 13.34
CA LYS A 173 -6.66 -17.23 13.27
C LYS A 173 -7.58 -16.62 14.33
N GLU A 174 -7.10 -15.60 15.03
CA GLU A 174 -7.83 -14.91 16.08
C GLU A 174 -7.70 -13.40 15.91
N LEU A 175 -8.78 -12.70 16.16
CA LEU A 175 -8.78 -11.25 16.29
C LEU A 175 -8.89 -10.91 17.77
N PRO A 176 -7.91 -10.24 18.39
CA PRO A 176 -8.02 -9.73 19.75
C PRO A 176 -9.29 -8.89 19.96
N GLU A 177 -9.92 -8.95 21.12
CA GLU A 177 -11.12 -8.15 21.43
C GLU A 177 -10.79 -6.66 21.59
N SER A 178 -9.54 -6.36 21.94
CA SER A 178 -9.03 -5.00 22.05
C SER A 178 -7.62 -4.89 21.48
N LEU A 179 -7.33 -3.79 20.80
CA LEU A 179 -6.06 -3.55 20.11
C LEU A 179 -5.54 -2.13 20.37
N ILE A 180 -4.29 -2.03 20.79
CA ILE A 180 -3.54 -0.77 20.70
C ILE A 180 -2.76 -0.80 19.39
N ILE A 181 -2.82 0.27 18.61
CA ILE A 181 -2.10 0.43 17.34
C ILE A 181 -1.06 1.53 17.50
N VAL A 182 0.20 1.18 17.40
CA VAL A 182 1.31 2.15 17.39
C VAL A 182 1.64 2.51 15.95
N GLY A 183 1.26 3.73 15.56
CA GLY A 183 1.36 4.28 14.21
C GLY A 183 0.01 4.49 13.54
N GLY A 184 -0.30 5.75 13.21
CA GLY A 184 -1.52 6.20 12.54
C GLY A 184 -1.35 6.36 11.02
N GLY A 185 -0.44 5.60 10.40
CA GLY A 185 -0.30 5.51 8.96
C GLY A 185 -1.43 4.70 8.30
N VAL A 186 -1.29 4.39 6.99
CA VAL A 186 -2.31 3.64 6.21
C VAL A 186 -2.67 2.33 6.89
N ILE A 187 -1.68 1.51 7.25
CA ILE A 187 -1.89 0.20 7.90
C ILE A 187 -2.65 0.38 9.22
N GLY A 188 -2.20 1.30 10.08
CA GLY A 188 -2.85 1.54 11.37
C GLY A 188 -4.28 2.03 11.22
N CYS A 189 -4.57 2.92 10.28
CA CYS A 189 -5.93 3.42 10.02
C CYS A 189 -6.85 2.34 9.44
N GLU A 190 -6.35 1.46 8.56
CA GLU A 190 -7.15 0.33 8.03
C GLU A 190 -7.52 -0.66 9.14
N PHE A 191 -6.59 -1.02 10.04
CA PHE A 191 -6.92 -1.85 11.19
C PHE A 191 -7.82 -1.15 12.20
N ALA A 192 -7.65 0.16 12.41
CA ALA A 192 -8.59 0.92 13.25
C ALA A 192 -10.01 0.91 12.66
N SER A 193 -10.15 1.03 11.34
CA SER A 193 -11.43 0.92 10.65
C SER A 193 -12.03 -0.48 10.79
N LEU A 194 -11.23 -1.54 10.57
CA LEU A 194 -11.63 -2.93 10.76
C LEU A 194 -12.21 -3.17 12.18
N TYR A 195 -11.48 -2.74 13.21
CA TYR A 195 -11.86 -2.97 14.60
C TYR A 195 -13.11 -2.20 14.99
N THR A 196 -13.22 -0.93 14.59
CA THR A 196 -14.43 -0.14 14.85
C THR A 196 -15.65 -0.70 14.14
N ASP A 197 -15.52 -1.15 12.89
CA ASP A 197 -16.62 -1.78 12.14
C ASP A 197 -17.07 -3.11 12.78
N LEU A 198 -16.14 -3.89 13.34
CA LEU A 198 -16.46 -5.09 14.12
C LEU A 198 -17.02 -4.78 15.52
N GLY A 199 -16.98 -3.52 15.97
CA GLY A 199 -17.41 -3.11 17.31
C GLY A 199 -16.43 -3.48 18.41
N ARG A 200 -15.16 -3.69 18.06
CA ARG A 200 -14.08 -3.98 19.00
C ARG A 200 -13.39 -2.71 19.47
N LYS A 201 -12.75 -2.77 20.64
CA LYS A 201 -12.01 -1.62 21.18
C LYS A 201 -10.69 -1.42 20.44
N VAL A 202 -10.43 -0.17 20.07
CA VAL A 202 -9.15 0.21 19.41
C VAL A 202 -8.65 1.55 19.91
N THR A 203 -7.35 1.60 20.22
CA THR A 203 -6.62 2.82 20.57
C THR A 203 -5.48 3.00 19.58
N VAL A 204 -5.40 4.15 18.91
CA VAL A 204 -4.31 4.52 17.99
C VAL A 204 -3.41 5.55 18.66
N ILE A 205 -2.11 5.27 18.70
CA ILE A 205 -1.08 6.17 19.22
C ILE A 205 -0.16 6.55 18.06
N GLU A 206 -0.18 7.82 17.66
CA GLU A 206 0.58 8.36 16.53
C GLU A 206 1.54 9.45 17.00
N ALA A 207 2.83 9.27 16.69
CA ALA A 207 3.87 10.21 17.09
C ALA A 207 3.78 11.56 16.35
N LEU A 208 3.32 11.55 15.10
CA LEU A 208 3.15 12.75 14.31
C LEU A 208 1.88 13.52 14.74
N PRO A 209 1.78 14.83 14.41
CA PRO A 209 0.66 15.67 14.84
C PRO A 209 -0.72 15.22 14.34
N ARG A 210 -0.78 14.31 13.36
CA ARG A 210 -2.04 13.77 12.81
C ARG A 210 -1.83 12.37 12.24
N ILE A 211 -2.88 11.57 12.22
CA ILE A 211 -2.92 10.32 11.44
C ILE A 211 -2.79 10.63 9.94
N LEU A 212 -2.39 9.68 9.12
CA LEU A 212 -2.16 9.86 7.68
C LEU A 212 -1.36 11.14 7.37
N ALA A 213 -0.25 11.36 8.09
CA ALA A 213 0.48 12.62 8.08
C ALA A 213 1.01 13.03 6.69
N ASN A 214 1.24 12.05 5.82
CA ASN A 214 1.68 12.20 4.42
C ASN A 214 0.53 12.38 3.40
N MET A 215 -0.71 12.47 3.87
CA MET A 215 -1.89 12.75 3.04
C MET A 215 -2.44 14.16 3.28
N ASP A 216 -3.41 14.57 2.48
CA ASP A 216 -4.10 15.84 2.64
C ASP A 216 -4.66 16.02 4.07
N LYS A 217 -4.47 17.22 4.63
CA LYS A 217 -4.88 17.52 6.01
C LYS A 217 -6.38 17.39 6.26
N ASP A 218 -7.21 17.69 5.24
CA ASP A 218 -8.66 17.59 5.37
C ASP A 218 -9.11 16.15 5.40
N VAL A 219 -8.45 15.27 4.61
CA VAL A 219 -8.64 13.81 4.63
C VAL A 219 -8.33 13.25 6.02
N ALA A 220 -7.13 13.54 6.53
CA ALA A 220 -6.67 13.07 7.83
C ALA A 220 -7.62 13.50 8.96
N ARG A 221 -8.02 14.78 8.99
CA ARG A 221 -8.94 15.32 9.99
C ARG A 221 -10.32 14.68 9.95
N ASN A 222 -10.89 14.47 8.76
CA ASN A 222 -12.21 13.85 8.64
C ASN A 222 -12.17 12.39 9.03
N LEU A 223 -11.15 11.61 8.60
CA LEU A 223 -11.02 10.21 9.01
C LEU A 223 -10.89 10.07 10.53
N GLN A 224 -10.04 10.89 11.16
CA GLN A 224 -9.88 10.89 12.62
C GLN A 224 -11.20 11.15 13.33
N MET A 225 -12.00 12.10 12.86
CA MET A 225 -13.33 12.39 13.42
C MET A 225 -14.28 11.19 13.26
N ILE A 226 -14.31 10.55 12.10
CA ILE A 226 -15.17 9.40 11.82
C ILE A 226 -14.78 8.22 12.71
N LEU A 227 -13.50 7.88 12.80
CA LEU A 227 -13.02 6.78 13.64
C LEU A 227 -13.33 7.04 15.14
N LYS A 228 -13.15 8.27 15.62
CA LYS A 228 -13.53 8.66 17.00
C LYS A 228 -15.03 8.52 17.25
N ASN A 229 -15.88 8.94 16.31
CA ASN A 229 -17.33 8.80 16.42
C ASN A 229 -17.76 7.34 16.42
N ARG A 230 -16.96 6.43 15.83
CA ARG A 230 -17.17 4.98 15.86
C ARG A 230 -16.55 4.30 17.08
N GLY A 231 -16.00 5.06 18.03
CA GLY A 231 -15.49 4.57 19.30
C GLY A 231 -13.98 4.31 19.36
N ALA A 232 -13.20 4.68 18.34
CA ALA A 232 -11.76 4.61 18.43
C ALA A 232 -11.21 5.71 19.34
N GLU A 233 -10.25 5.38 20.21
CA GLU A 233 -9.42 6.36 20.88
C GLU A 233 -8.22 6.70 20.02
N ILE A 234 -7.95 7.98 19.75
CA ILE A 234 -6.84 8.40 18.88
C ILE A 234 -6.05 9.51 19.57
N TYR A 235 -4.78 9.23 19.83
CA TYR A 235 -3.80 10.13 20.40
C TYR A 235 -2.76 10.46 19.31
N SER A 236 -2.82 11.69 18.78
CA SER A 236 -1.82 12.22 17.82
C SER A 236 -0.84 13.14 18.54
N GLY A 237 0.41 13.21 18.07
CA GLY A 237 1.51 13.87 18.78
C GLY A 237 1.88 13.13 20.06
N ALA A 238 1.67 11.81 20.11
CA ALA A 238 1.89 10.96 21.28
C ALA A 238 2.94 9.91 20.99
N GLN A 239 3.95 9.82 21.85
CA GLN A 239 5.09 8.92 21.69
C GLN A 239 5.02 7.77 22.67
N VAL A 240 5.04 6.54 22.18
CA VAL A 240 5.13 5.34 23.03
C VAL A 240 6.50 5.29 23.70
N VAL A 241 6.50 5.08 25.00
CA VAL A 241 7.69 4.99 25.84
C VAL A 241 8.01 3.55 26.17
N LYS A 242 6.97 2.77 26.56
CA LYS A 242 7.14 1.41 27.07
C LYS A 242 5.93 0.54 26.74
N ILE A 243 6.19 -0.73 26.50
CA ILE A 243 5.19 -1.80 26.40
C ILE A 243 5.51 -2.82 27.51
N ALA A 244 4.49 -3.24 28.26
CA ALA A 244 4.63 -4.26 29.29
C ALA A 244 3.56 -5.34 29.10
N ASP A 245 3.87 -6.56 29.48
CA ASP A 245 2.88 -7.63 29.63
C ASP A 245 2.28 -7.55 31.06
N ALA A 246 1.00 -7.20 31.13
CA ALA A 246 0.23 -7.10 32.37
C ALA A 246 -0.70 -8.32 32.49
N GLY A 247 -0.11 -9.51 32.64
CA GLY A 247 -0.86 -10.75 32.83
C GLY A 247 -1.55 -11.23 31.54
N GLY A 248 -0.85 -11.18 30.42
CA GLY A 248 -1.31 -11.58 29.09
C GLY A 248 -2.01 -10.46 28.30
N LYS A 249 -2.04 -9.24 28.86
CA LYS A 249 -2.54 -8.02 28.18
C LYS A 249 -1.39 -7.04 27.96
N ALA A 250 -1.46 -6.32 26.84
CA ALA A 250 -0.54 -5.25 26.53
C ALA A 250 -0.89 -3.99 27.35
N GLU A 251 0.02 -3.54 28.20
CA GLU A 251 0.00 -2.23 28.82
C GLU A 251 1.00 -1.33 28.11
N VAL A 252 0.51 -0.24 27.49
CA VAL A 252 1.33 0.70 26.72
C VAL A 252 1.35 2.04 27.40
N THR A 253 2.55 2.47 27.84
CA THR A 253 2.81 3.80 28.39
C THR A 253 3.26 4.72 27.28
N PHE A 254 2.68 5.91 27.18
CA PHE A 254 3.01 6.90 26.14
C PHE A 254 2.91 8.34 26.66
N ALA A 255 3.77 9.19 26.14
CA ALA A 255 3.76 10.62 26.39
C ALA A 255 2.83 11.33 25.39
N CYS A 256 1.93 12.18 25.90
CA CYS A 256 1.02 12.99 25.09
C CYS A 256 1.06 14.44 25.60
N GLY A 257 1.83 15.30 24.92
CA GLY A 257 2.19 16.62 25.43
C GLY A 257 3.07 16.51 26.69
N SER A 258 2.64 17.11 27.78
CA SER A 258 3.34 17.03 29.11
C SER A 258 2.81 15.91 30.00
N GLU A 259 1.84 15.14 29.56
CA GLU A 259 1.20 14.07 30.35
C GLU A 259 1.71 12.70 29.90
N GLU A 260 1.97 11.82 30.87
CA GLU A 260 2.15 10.39 30.62
C GLU A 260 0.80 9.69 30.80
N LYS A 261 0.46 8.81 29.85
CA LYS A 261 -0.79 8.07 29.83
C LYS A 261 -0.51 6.58 29.66
N THR A 262 -1.45 5.76 30.09
CA THR A 262 -1.40 4.30 29.92
C THR A 262 -2.67 3.82 29.23
N ALA A 263 -2.51 2.90 28.28
CA ALA A 263 -3.61 2.19 27.63
C ALA A 263 -3.44 0.68 27.83
N LEU A 264 -4.56 -0.06 27.95
CA LEU A 264 -4.57 -1.50 28.13
C LEU A 264 -5.41 -2.17 27.02
N ALA A 265 -4.85 -3.21 26.40
CA ALA A 265 -5.57 -4.03 25.40
C ALA A 265 -5.06 -5.48 25.41
N ASP A 266 -5.69 -6.37 24.64
CA ASP A 266 -5.24 -7.76 24.55
C ASP A 266 -3.90 -7.87 23.80
N LYS A 267 -3.70 -7.04 22.76
CA LYS A 267 -2.46 -6.98 21.97
C LYS A 267 -2.12 -5.54 21.60
N VAL A 268 -0.83 -5.32 21.27
CA VAL A 268 -0.36 -4.09 20.65
C VAL A 268 0.20 -4.39 19.26
N LEU A 269 -0.35 -3.71 18.24
CA LEU A 269 0.07 -3.80 16.85
C LEU A 269 1.10 -2.71 16.54
N ILE A 270 2.27 -3.09 16.09
CA ILE A 270 3.29 -2.15 15.60
C ILE A 270 3.04 -1.89 14.11
N ALA A 271 2.67 -0.65 13.79
CA ALA A 271 2.35 -0.16 12.44
C ALA A 271 3.15 1.11 12.07
N THR A 272 4.39 1.23 12.59
CA THR A 272 5.25 2.42 12.46
C THR A 272 6.01 2.51 11.13
N GLY A 273 5.80 1.57 10.23
CA GLY A 273 6.43 1.54 8.91
C GLY A 273 7.06 0.19 8.56
N ARG A 274 7.86 0.18 7.49
CA ARG A 274 8.45 -1.05 6.95
C ARG A 274 9.93 -0.82 6.61
N ARG A 275 10.76 -1.84 6.85
CA ARG A 275 12.20 -1.88 6.60
C ARG A 275 12.50 -2.76 5.39
N ALA A 276 13.36 -2.29 4.47
CA ALA A 276 13.78 -3.08 3.31
C ALA A 276 14.57 -4.34 3.71
N VAL A 277 14.41 -5.39 2.92
CA VAL A 277 15.13 -6.66 3.08
C VAL A 277 16.32 -6.66 2.11
N LEU A 278 17.51 -6.38 2.64
CA LEU A 278 18.74 -6.21 1.86
C LEU A 278 19.69 -7.40 1.93
N ASP A 279 19.37 -8.42 2.69
CA ASP A 279 20.25 -9.59 2.96
C ASP A 279 20.77 -10.28 1.68
N CYS A 280 20.02 -10.17 0.56
CA CYS A 280 20.45 -10.72 -0.72
C CYS A 280 21.65 -9.99 -1.34
N CYS A 281 21.99 -8.82 -0.80
CA CYS A 281 23.03 -7.93 -1.33
C CYS A 281 24.25 -7.85 -0.43
N ASP A 282 24.34 -8.62 0.67
CA ASP A 282 25.39 -8.49 1.68
C ASP A 282 26.81 -8.53 1.07
N ALA A 283 27.04 -9.40 0.07
CA ALA A 283 28.33 -9.56 -0.57
C ALA A 283 28.73 -8.41 -1.51
N VAL A 284 27.80 -7.51 -1.84
CA VAL A 284 27.99 -6.35 -2.73
C VAL A 284 27.51 -5.04 -2.10
N ALA A 285 27.23 -5.05 -0.80
CA ALA A 285 26.60 -3.94 -0.08
C ALA A 285 27.44 -2.65 -0.14
N ASP A 286 28.76 -2.75 -0.14
CA ASP A 286 29.71 -1.64 -0.23
C ASP A 286 29.69 -0.92 -1.59
N ARG A 287 29.13 -1.56 -2.61
CA ARG A 287 29.01 -1.04 -3.98
C ARG A 287 27.62 -0.49 -4.29
N LEU A 288 26.62 -0.82 -3.46
CA LEU A 288 25.26 -0.34 -3.62
C LEU A 288 25.07 1.03 -2.96
N GLU A 289 24.53 1.98 -3.73
CA GLU A 289 24.08 3.24 -3.15
C GLU A 289 22.77 3.01 -2.38
N ILE A 290 22.82 3.27 -1.07
CA ILE A 290 21.71 3.09 -0.15
C ILE A 290 21.40 4.41 0.56
N THR A 291 20.15 4.88 0.46
CA THR A 291 19.66 6.06 1.16
C THR A 291 18.47 5.69 2.05
N LYS A 292 18.53 6.07 3.32
CA LYS A 292 17.47 5.76 4.32
C LYS A 292 17.11 4.26 4.35
N GLY A 293 18.12 3.38 4.22
CA GLY A 293 17.96 1.93 4.25
C GLY A 293 17.30 1.33 3.00
N ARG A 294 17.32 2.02 1.85
CA ARG A 294 16.75 1.58 0.57
C ARG A 294 17.75 1.78 -0.56
N ILE A 295 17.68 0.91 -1.56
CA ILE A 295 18.52 1.00 -2.75
C ILE A 295 18.09 2.21 -3.58
N VAL A 296 19.08 3.03 -3.96
CA VAL A 296 18.88 4.13 -4.90
C VAL A 296 18.92 3.59 -6.33
N THR A 297 17.97 4.03 -7.16
CA THR A 297 17.89 3.64 -8.58
C THR A 297 17.72 4.87 -9.45
N ASP A 298 18.15 4.74 -10.69
CA ASP A 298 17.82 5.72 -11.75
C ASP A 298 16.36 5.57 -12.23
N GLU A 299 15.97 6.34 -13.22
CA GLU A 299 14.63 6.33 -13.82
C GLU A 299 14.27 5.01 -14.52
N ASN A 300 15.25 4.18 -14.86
CA ASN A 300 15.10 2.87 -15.47
C ASN A 300 15.21 1.72 -14.45
N GLY A 301 15.32 2.04 -13.18
CA GLY A 301 15.46 1.07 -12.09
C GLY A 301 16.87 0.51 -11.93
N LYS A 302 17.91 1.06 -12.61
CA LYS A 302 19.28 0.63 -12.44
C LYS A 302 19.82 1.06 -11.09
N THR A 303 20.58 0.17 -10.45
CA THR A 303 21.35 0.49 -9.24
C THR A 303 22.73 1.06 -9.61
N SER A 304 23.56 1.33 -8.60
CA SER A 304 24.97 1.70 -8.78
C SER A 304 25.86 0.57 -9.30
N ILE A 305 25.33 -0.65 -9.46
CA ILE A 305 26.04 -1.82 -9.98
C ILE A 305 25.44 -2.16 -11.36
N ASP A 306 26.31 -2.29 -12.37
CA ASP A 306 25.87 -2.67 -13.71
C ASP A 306 25.15 -4.01 -13.71
N HIS A 307 24.12 -4.13 -14.55
CA HIS A 307 23.28 -5.33 -14.68
C HIS A 307 22.45 -5.70 -13.44
N ILE A 308 22.43 -4.84 -12.40
CA ILE A 308 21.60 -5.02 -11.22
C ILE A 308 20.57 -3.88 -11.14
N TYR A 309 19.30 -4.27 -11.10
CA TYR A 309 18.13 -3.39 -10.98
C TYR A 309 17.45 -3.60 -9.63
N ALA A 310 16.68 -2.62 -9.19
CA ALA A 310 15.84 -2.77 -8.01
C ALA A 310 14.46 -2.13 -8.22
N ALA A 311 13.41 -2.78 -7.72
CA ALA A 311 12.04 -2.30 -7.81
C ALA A 311 11.20 -2.68 -6.58
N GLY A 312 10.12 -1.94 -6.39
CA GLY A 312 9.20 -2.11 -5.27
C GLY A 312 9.75 -1.54 -3.97
N ASP A 313 9.35 -2.14 -2.86
CA ASP A 313 9.62 -1.60 -1.54
C ASP A 313 11.10 -1.63 -1.11
N ILE A 314 11.94 -2.40 -1.76
CA ILE A 314 13.39 -2.42 -1.54
C ILE A 314 14.07 -1.14 -2.09
N ALA A 315 13.52 -0.59 -3.17
CA ALA A 315 14.00 0.65 -3.78
C ALA A 315 13.45 1.90 -3.06
N ALA A 316 14.12 3.03 -3.24
CA ALA A 316 13.66 4.31 -2.72
C ALA A 316 12.31 4.73 -3.33
N GLY A 317 11.52 5.51 -2.57
CA GLY A 317 10.23 6.02 -3.02
C GLY A 317 9.03 5.47 -2.25
N ILE A 318 7.83 5.64 -2.82
CA ILE A 318 6.55 5.26 -2.21
C ILE A 318 6.38 3.74 -2.22
N GLN A 319 5.89 3.17 -1.12
CA GLN A 319 5.65 1.73 -0.96
C GLN A 319 4.20 1.39 -1.30
N LEU A 320 3.93 1.07 -2.57
CA LEU A 320 2.62 0.70 -3.08
C LEU A 320 2.74 -0.47 -4.06
N ALA A 321 1.86 -1.45 -3.96
CA ALA A 321 1.93 -2.66 -4.77
C ALA A 321 1.79 -2.38 -6.28
N HIS A 322 0.88 -1.50 -6.67
CA HIS A 322 0.70 -1.11 -8.08
C HIS A 322 1.89 -0.29 -8.62
N LYS A 323 2.52 0.55 -7.79
CA LYS A 323 3.79 1.22 -8.15
C LYS A 323 4.88 0.18 -8.37
N ALA A 324 5.03 -0.79 -7.47
CA ALA A 324 6.00 -1.87 -7.58
C ALA A 324 5.80 -2.69 -8.86
N SER A 325 4.53 -3.04 -9.20
CA SER A 325 4.21 -3.74 -10.45
C SER A 325 4.58 -2.92 -11.68
N ALA A 326 4.26 -1.64 -11.72
CA ALA A 326 4.59 -0.74 -12.82
C ALA A 326 6.11 -0.55 -12.99
N GLU A 327 6.86 -0.45 -11.89
CA GLU A 327 8.33 -0.43 -11.94
C GLU A 327 8.89 -1.72 -12.53
N GLY A 328 8.42 -2.87 -12.05
CA GLY A 328 8.87 -4.17 -12.57
C GLY A 328 8.60 -4.31 -14.07
N GLU A 329 7.42 -3.91 -14.54
CA GLU A 329 7.10 -3.92 -15.98
C GLU A 329 8.00 -2.97 -16.78
N ASN A 330 8.23 -1.76 -16.28
CA ASN A 330 9.09 -0.77 -16.94
C ASN A 330 10.55 -1.28 -17.06
N ILE A 331 11.07 -1.89 -16.00
CA ILE A 331 12.42 -2.49 -15.99
C ILE A 331 12.50 -3.64 -17.00
N ALA A 332 11.51 -4.54 -17.03
CA ALA A 332 11.47 -5.63 -18.00
C ALA A 332 11.42 -5.12 -19.44
N MET A 333 10.68 -4.05 -19.71
CA MET A 333 10.66 -3.39 -21.02
C MET A 333 12.02 -2.77 -21.38
N PHE A 334 12.66 -2.10 -20.42
CA PHE A 334 13.97 -1.49 -20.60
C PHE A 334 15.03 -2.54 -20.93
N ILE A 335 15.10 -3.65 -20.17
CA ILE A 335 16.00 -4.78 -20.42
C ILE A 335 15.77 -5.39 -21.81
N ALA A 336 14.51 -5.48 -22.25
CA ALA A 336 14.16 -5.95 -23.60
C ALA A 336 14.40 -4.91 -24.71
N GLY A 337 15.04 -3.78 -24.43
CA GLY A 337 15.30 -2.70 -25.40
C GLY A 337 14.03 -1.97 -25.85
N LYS A 338 12.97 -1.97 -25.04
CA LYS A 338 11.70 -1.28 -25.30
C LYS A 338 11.59 -0.04 -24.43
N LYS A 339 10.82 0.95 -24.90
CA LYS A 339 10.52 2.15 -24.09
C LYS A 339 9.55 1.80 -22.97
N PRO A 340 9.86 2.15 -21.70
CA PRO A 340 8.92 2.05 -20.58
C PRO A 340 7.62 2.81 -20.86
N LEU A 341 6.48 2.29 -20.35
CA LEU A 341 5.15 2.84 -20.61
C LEU A 341 4.57 3.58 -19.41
N ASN A 342 4.81 3.06 -18.18
CA ASN A 342 4.18 3.62 -16.99
C ASN A 342 4.91 4.90 -16.56
N ASP A 343 4.15 5.97 -16.34
CA ASP A 343 4.67 7.22 -15.77
C ASP A 343 4.78 7.08 -14.24
N MET A 344 6.02 6.94 -13.76
CA MET A 344 6.31 6.76 -12.34
C MET A 344 6.15 8.05 -11.51
N LYS A 345 5.82 9.19 -12.13
CA LYS A 345 5.55 10.46 -11.44
C LYS A 345 4.09 10.60 -11.00
N VAL A 346 3.18 9.83 -11.61
CA VAL A 346 1.75 9.88 -11.33
C VAL A 346 1.28 8.55 -10.78
N ILE A 347 1.40 8.40 -9.46
CA ILE A 347 1.03 7.18 -8.74
C ILE A 347 -0.15 7.49 -7.82
N PRO A 348 -1.34 6.93 -8.04
CA PRO A 348 -2.44 7.08 -7.11
C PRO A 348 -2.15 6.32 -5.81
N ALA A 349 -2.71 6.78 -4.70
CA ALA A 349 -2.64 6.09 -3.42
C ALA A 349 -4.03 5.97 -2.81
N CYS A 350 -4.32 4.82 -2.18
CA CYS A 350 -5.62 4.54 -1.56
C CYS A 350 -5.46 4.08 -0.11
N VAL A 351 -6.46 4.41 0.71
CA VAL A 351 -6.65 3.87 2.06
C VAL A 351 -8.07 3.29 2.12
N TYR A 352 -8.15 2.01 2.42
CA TYR A 352 -9.40 1.23 2.37
C TYR A 352 -10.18 1.29 3.69
N CYS A 353 -10.24 2.47 4.28
CA CYS A 353 -11.14 2.77 5.40
C CYS A 353 -12.59 2.95 4.90
N SER A 354 -13.48 3.29 5.80
CA SER A 354 -14.83 3.72 5.45
C SER A 354 -15.07 5.14 5.98
N PRO A 355 -15.37 6.12 5.07
CA PRO A 355 -15.31 6.02 3.61
C PRO A 355 -13.89 5.77 3.10
N GLU A 356 -13.78 5.25 1.87
CA GLU A 356 -12.50 5.09 1.21
C GLU A 356 -11.83 6.44 0.96
N ILE A 357 -10.50 6.41 0.94
CA ILE A 357 -9.69 7.56 0.60
C ILE A 357 -8.84 7.21 -0.61
N ALA A 358 -8.78 8.12 -1.58
CA ALA A 358 -7.87 8.01 -2.71
C ALA A 358 -7.28 9.36 -3.08
N CYS A 359 -6.03 9.38 -3.51
CA CYS A 359 -5.37 10.60 -3.95
C CYS A 359 -4.45 10.32 -5.14
N VAL A 360 -4.20 11.35 -5.93
CA VAL A 360 -3.20 11.35 -7.00
C VAL A 360 -2.67 12.77 -7.21
N GLY A 361 -1.38 12.88 -7.55
CA GLY A 361 -0.73 14.17 -7.81
C GLY A 361 -0.59 15.04 -6.57
N LEU A 362 -0.55 16.35 -6.75
CA LEU A 362 -0.24 17.34 -5.72
C LEU A 362 -1.46 17.69 -4.87
N THR A 363 -1.21 17.91 -3.58
CA THR A 363 -2.16 18.64 -2.72
C THR A 363 -2.02 20.16 -2.93
N ASP A 364 -2.95 20.94 -2.37
CA ASP A 364 -2.83 22.41 -2.33
C ASP A 364 -1.56 22.87 -1.59
N THR A 365 -1.13 22.14 -0.59
CA THR A 365 0.10 22.39 0.16
C THR A 365 1.32 22.11 -0.70
N ASP A 366 1.39 20.95 -1.37
CA ASP A 366 2.51 20.60 -2.23
C ASP A 366 2.66 21.57 -3.41
N ALA A 367 1.54 21.99 -4.03
CA ALA A 367 1.56 22.98 -5.11
C ALA A 367 2.11 24.33 -4.62
N LYS A 368 1.70 24.76 -3.43
CA LYS A 368 2.22 25.99 -2.82
C LYS A 368 3.71 25.90 -2.50
N GLU A 369 4.18 24.78 -1.94
CA GLU A 369 5.59 24.55 -1.63
C GLU A 369 6.44 24.48 -2.90
N ALA A 370 5.88 23.96 -3.99
CA ALA A 370 6.52 23.96 -5.32
C ALA A 370 6.47 25.34 -6.03
N GLY A 371 5.85 26.35 -5.43
CA GLY A 371 5.73 27.69 -6.03
C GLY A 371 4.74 27.77 -7.20
N ILE A 372 3.85 26.77 -7.33
CA ILE A 372 2.84 26.74 -8.39
C ILE A 372 1.63 27.56 -7.95
N ASN A 373 1.18 28.47 -8.82
CA ASN A 373 -0.06 29.22 -8.60
C ASN A 373 -1.26 28.29 -8.86
N ALA A 374 -1.75 27.63 -7.81
CA ALA A 374 -2.81 26.65 -7.91
C ALA A 374 -4.14 27.16 -7.34
N VAL A 375 -5.23 26.72 -7.95
CA VAL A 375 -6.59 26.88 -7.46
C VAL A 375 -7.17 25.52 -7.06
N THR A 376 -8.08 25.55 -6.09
CA THR A 376 -8.75 24.33 -5.61
C THR A 376 -10.26 24.47 -5.66
N ALA A 377 -10.92 23.35 -5.92
CA ALA A 377 -12.36 23.23 -5.78
C ALA A 377 -12.71 22.00 -4.96
N ARG A 378 -13.88 22.02 -4.31
CA ARG A 378 -14.31 20.95 -3.42
C ARG A 378 -15.82 20.71 -3.52
N ALA A 379 -16.21 19.53 -3.96
CA ALA A 379 -17.59 19.06 -3.89
C ALA A 379 -17.78 18.16 -2.66
N LEU A 380 -18.86 18.41 -1.89
CA LEU A 380 -19.20 17.58 -0.73
C LEU A 380 -20.09 16.40 -1.16
N THR A 381 -19.86 15.23 -0.58
CA THR A 381 -20.68 14.03 -0.83
C THR A 381 -22.12 14.20 -0.35
N SER A 382 -22.38 15.07 0.61
CA SER A 382 -23.74 15.40 1.07
C SER A 382 -24.63 16.05 0.01
N ALA A 383 -24.04 16.55 -1.09
CA ALA A 383 -24.76 17.09 -2.24
C ALA A 383 -24.80 16.09 -3.43
N ASN A 384 -24.22 14.89 -3.27
CA ASN A 384 -24.21 13.86 -4.30
C ASN A 384 -25.36 12.89 -4.08
N SER A 385 -26.23 12.73 -5.08
CA SER A 385 -27.46 11.92 -4.99
C SER A 385 -27.18 10.47 -4.58
N ARG A 386 -26.14 9.85 -5.15
CA ARG A 386 -25.80 8.45 -4.84
C ARG A 386 -25.33 8.30 -3.39
N SER A 387 -24.52 9.24 -2.89
CA SER A 387 -24.06 9.24 -1.49
C SER A 387 -25.23 9.42 -0.51
N VAL A 388 -26.20 10.26 -0.84
CA VAL A 388 -27.42 10.47 -0.04
C VAL A 388 -28.28 9.21 -0.03
N ILE A 389 -28.50 8.56 -1.20
CA ILE A 389 -29.26 7.30 -1.31
C ILE A 389 -28.62 6.20 -0.43
N SER A 390 -27.30 6.13 -0.42
CA SER A 390 -26.55 5.10 0.32
C SER A 390 -26.29 5.46 1.78
N LEU A 391 -26.75 6.63 2.25
CA LEU A 391 -26.46 7.17 3.59
C LEU A 391 -24.96 7.15 3.93
N GLU A 392 -24.14 7.50 2.93
CA GLU A 392 -22.69 7.45 3.10
C GLU A 392 -22.20 8.47 4.13
N GLU A 393 -21.10 8.14 4.76
CA GLU A 393 -20.39 9.03 5.67
C GLU A 393 -19.99 10.35 4.97
N ARG A 394 -19.84 11.38 5.78
CA ARG A 394 -19.42 12.69 5.30
C ARG A 394 -18.07 12.60 4.58
N GLY A 395 -18.04 13.05 3.33
CA GLY A 395 -16.85 13.03 2.50
C GLY A 395 -16.81 14.18 1.50
N PHE A 396 -15.83 14.13 0.62
CA PHE A 396 -15.63 15.16 -0.40
C PHE A 396 -14.75 14.67 -1.56
N VAL A 397 -14.84 15.38 -2.67
CA VAL A 397 -13.88 15.38 -3.77
C VAL A 397 -13.21 16.76 -3.81
N LYS A 398 -11.89 16.83 -3.67
CA LYS A 398 -11.08 18.05 -3.76
C LYS A 398 -10.12 17.92 -4.94
N LEU A 399 -10.14 18.89 -5.83
CA LEU A 399 -9.29 18.96 -7.02
C LEU A 399 -8.34 20.17 -6.90
N VAL A 400 -7.15 19.99 -7.48
CA VAL A 400 -6.11 21.02 -7.55
C VAL A 400 -5.75 21.22 -9.02
N ALA A 401 -5.74 22.46 -9.50
CA ALA A 401 -5.31 22.80 -10.86
C ALA A 401 -4.39 24.01 -10.86
N GLU A 402 -3.51 24.07 -11.87
CA GLU A 402 -2.74 25.28 -12.16
C GLU A 402 -3.68 26.36 -12.68
N LYS A 403 -3.60 27.56 -12.08
CA LYS A 403 -4.55 28.64 -12.36
C LYS A 403 -4.48 29.17 -13.79
N GLU A 404 -3.28 29.28 -14.34
CA GLU A 404 -3.03 29.87 -15.66
C GLU A 404 -3.46 28.96 -16.80
N THR A 405 -3.30 27.65 -16.65
CA THR A 405 -3.52 26.67 -17.73
C THR A 405 -4.78 25.83 -17.54
N GLY A 406 -5.28 25.75 -16.32
CA GLY A 406 -6.37 24.86 -15.94
C GLY A 406 -5.99 23.37 -15.90
N ILE A 407 -4.71 23.04 -16.04
CA ILE A 407 -4.22 21.66 -15.98
C ILE A 407 -4.42 21.09 -14.57
N LEU A 408 -5.01 19.90 -14.48
CA LEU A 408 -5.16 19.19 -13.22
C LEU A 408 -3.79 18.76 -12.69
N LEU A 409 -3.48 19.18 -11.47
CA LEU A 409 -2.25 18.86 -10.75
C LEU A 409 -2.45 17.72 -9.75
N GLY A 410 -3.68 17.55 -9.24
CA GLY A 410 -3.96 16.51 -8.29
C GLY A 410 -5.41 16.45 -7.83
N ALA A 411 -5.73 15.37 -7.13
CA ALA A 411 -7.05 15.09 -6.59
C ALA A 411 -6.95 14.36 -5.25
N GLN A 412 -7.90 14.70 -4.35
CA GLN A 412 -8.03 14.10 -3.02
C GLN A 412 -9.51 13.71 -2.84
N LEU A 413 -9.78 12.43 -2.75
CA LEU A 413 -11.10 11.87 -2.60
C LEU A 413 -11.25 11.24 -1.22
N MET A 414 -12.38 11.49 -0.59
CA MET A 414 -12.84 10.77 0.59
C MET A 414 -14.32 10.49 0.39
N CYS A 415 -14.65 9.35 -0.17
CA CYS A 415 -16.03 8.97 -0.52
C CYS A 415 -16.14 7.46 -0.71
N ALA A 416 -17.35 6.94 -0.86
CA ALA A 416 -17.55 5.55 -1.26
C ALA A 416 -16.91 5.31 -2.64
N ASN A 417 -16.28 4.16 -2.81
CA ASN A 417 -15.61 3.72 -4.05
C ASN A 417 -14.51 4.68 -4.55
N ALA A 418 -13.89 5.44 -3.66
CA ALA A 418 -12.82 6.37 -4.03
C ALA A 418 -11.66 5.66 -4.75
N SER A 419 -11.36 4.41 -4.37
CA SER A 419 -10.33 3.59 -4.99
C SER A 419 -10.62 3.23 -6.46
N ASP A 420 -11.91 3.14 -6.85
CA ASP A 420 -12.32 2.88 -8.23
C ASP A 420 -12.36 4.19 -9.04
N ILE A 421 -12.83 5.28 -8.43
CA ILE A 421 -13.00 6.59 -9.08
C ILE A 421 -11.66 7.27 -9.40
N ILE A 422 -10.64 7.08 -8.56
CA ILE A 422 -9.35 7.78 -8.70
C ILE A 422 -8.65 7.51 -10.03
N GLY A 423 -8.97 6.40 -10.70
CA GLY A 423 -8.41 6.02 -11.98
C GLY A 423 -8.64 7.07 -13.07
N GLU A 424 -9.85 7.66 -13.15
CA GLU A 424 -10.17 8.76 -14.08
C GLU A 424 -9.23 9.95 -13.87
N LEU A 425 -9.03 10.32 -12.61
CA LEU A 425 -8.20 11.48 -12.24
C LEU A 425 -6.70 11.19 -12.42
N ALA A 426 -6.28 9.95 -12.21
CA ALA A 426 -4.90 9.54 -12.52
C ALA A 426 -4.60 9.65 -14.02
N VAL A 427 -5.53 9.25 -14.89
CA VAL A 427 -5.43 9.44 -16.34
C VAL A 427 -5.37 10.94 -16.68
N ALA A 428 -6.20 11.75 -16.05
CA ALA A 428 -6.24 13.19 -16.29
C ALA A 428 -4.92 13.87 -15.92
N VAL A 429 -4.37 13.57 -14.73
CA VAL A 429 -3.10 14.13 -14.25
C VAL A 429 -1.93 13.65 -15.10
N ALA A 430 -1.84 12.36 -15.42
CA ALA A 430 -0.76 11.78 -16.24
C ALA A 430 -0.71 12.38 -17.66
N ASN A 431 -1.86 12.70 -18.23
CA ASN A 431 -1.97 13.30 -19.57
C ASN A 431 -2.08 14.84 -19.54
N LYS A 432 -1.92 15.46 -18.37
CA LYS A 432 -1.99 16.92 -18.20
C LYS A 432 -3.29 17.53 -18.77
N LEU A 433 -4.40 16.83 -18.55
CA LEU A 433 -5.71 17.33 -19.00
C LEU A 433 -6.15 18.52 -18.17
N THR A 434 -6.82 19.48 -18.80
CA THR A 434 -7.45 20.59 -18.09
C THR A 434 -8.77 20.18 -17.46
N ALA A 435 -9.22 20.92 -16.45
CA ALA A 435 -10.53 20.73 -15.83
C ALA A 435 -11.66 20.81 -16.86
N GLU A 436 -11.55 21.73 -17.84
CA GLU A 436 -12.52 21.84 -18.94
C GLU A 436 -12.55 20.61 -19.84
N GLN A 437 -11.37 20.04 -20.17
CA GLN A 437 -11.31 18.81 -20.96
C GLN A 437 -11.96 17.64 -20.24
N CYS A 438 -11.76 17.51 -18.92
CA CYS A 438 -12.39 16.47 -18.10
C CYS A 438 -13.90 16.63 -17.99
N LEU A 439 -14.43 17.85 -18.03
CA LEU A 439 -15.87 18.12 -18.02
C LEU A 439 -16.59 17.69 -19.31
N LYS A 440 -15.88 17.46 -20.42
CA LYS A 440 -16.48 16.94 -21.65
C LYS A 440 -17.05 15.52 -21.48
N ALA A 441 -16.55 14.76 -20.50
CA ALA A 441 -17.08 13.44 -20.16
C ALA A 441 -18.38 13.59 -19.37
N VAL A 442 -19.48 13.04 -19.91
CA VAL A 442 -20.76 12.96 -19.21
C VAL A 442 -20.72 11.79 -18.23
N ARG A 443 -21.10 12.05 -16.98
CA ARG A 443 -21.14 11.04 -15.93
C ARG A 443 -22.54 10.47 -15.74
N PRO A 444 -22.67 9.16 -15.46
CA PRO A 444 -23.99 8.54 -15.27
C PRO A 444 -24.69 9.07 -14.03
N HIS A 445 -26.02 9.13 -14.05
CA HIS A 445 -26.85 9.54 -12.92
C HIS A 445 -27.74 8.39 -12.42
N PRO A 446 -27.86 8.12 -11.09
CA PRO A 446 -27.04 8.66 -10.01
C PRO A 446 -25.73 7.85 -9.79
N SER A 447 -24.61 8.54 -9.67
CA SER A 447 -23.31 7.91 -9.41
C SER A 447 -22.49 8.70 -8.38
N TYR A 448 -21.47 8.05 -7.78
CA TYR A 448 -20.51 8.74 -6.93
C TYR A 448 -19.61 9.68 -7.75
N GLU A 449 -19.33 9.35 -9.00
CA GLU A 449 -18.49 10.12 -9.93
C GLU A 449 -19.04 11.51 -10.23
N GLU A 450 -20.35 11.73 -10.08
CA GLU A 450 -20.94 13.07 -10.24
C GLU A 450 -20.33 14.09 -9.28
N ALA A 451 -19.79 13.66 -8.12
CA ALA A 451 -19.06 14.54 -7.22
C ALA A 451 -17.75 15.05 -7.84
N VAL A 452 -17.09 14.24 -8.68
CA VAL A 452 -15.94 14.68 -9.49
C VAL A 452 -16.37 15.74 -10.50
N GLY A 453 -17.49 15.51 -11.21
CA GLY A 453 -18.07 16.47 -12.15
C GLY A 453 -18.40 17.82 -11.48
N ALA A 454 -19.01 17.78 -10.30
CA ALA A 454 -19.31 18.98 -9.52
C ALA A 454 -18.06 19.75 -9.11
N ALA A 455 -17.01 19.04 -8.64
CA ALA A 455 -15.74 19.66 -8.29
C ALA A 455 -15.02 20.26 -9.52
N LEU A 456 -15.07 19.59 -10.69
CA LEU A 456 -14.53 20.11 -11.94
C LEU A 456 -15.26 21.37 -12.40
N ALA A 457 -16.60 21.40 -12.32
CA ALA A 457 -17.41 22.58 -12.68
C ALA A 457 -17.11 23.78 -11.76
N GLU A 458 -16.96 23.55 -10.45
CA GLU A 458 -16.54 24.61 -9.54
C GLU A 458 -15.10 25.09 -9.84
N LEU A 459 -14.21 24.18 -10.21
CA LEU A 459 -12.82 24.49 -10.52
C LEU A 459 -12.69 25.36 -11.76
N THR A 460 -13.43 25.04 -12.84
CA THR A 460 -13.44 25.86 -14.07
C THR A 460 -13.97 27.28 -13.84
N GLY A 461 -14.87 27.48 -12.88
CA GLY A 461 -15.34 28.81 -12.49
C GLY A 461 -14.30 29.66 -11.73
N LYS A 462 -13.16 29.08 -11.32
CA LYS A 462 -12.06 29.73 -10.58
C LYS A 462 -10.80 29.95 -11.42
N ILE A 463 -10.71 29.30 -12.55
CA ILE A 463 -9.64 29.46 -13.56
C ILE A 463 -9.99 30.61 -14.50
#